data_93b9948417dc61d1711142d081f47452
#
_entry.id   93b9948417dc61d1711142d081f47452
#
_cell.length_a   1.000
_cell.length_b   1.000
_cell.length_c   1.000
_cell.angle_alpha   90.00
_cell.angle_beta   90.00
_cell.angle_gamma   90.00
#
_symmetry.space_group_name_H-M   'P 1'
#
loop_
_entity.id
_entity.type
_entity.pdbx_description
1 polymer ?
#
loop_
_entity_poly.entity_id
_entity_poly.type
_entity_poly.pdbx_seq_one_letter_code
_entity_poly.pdbx_strand_id
1 'polypeptide(L)'
;EVMDNMKVFTCRDRYDDMATCIYEAWSMALQVGHDHVMLMKEPVEQLDMFADYIHVEPDADKVQKFTRSVKKVSWLVYRNVFNALLSHQEDALDTVYRYLILAFAEGRNVEHMLISPEVMRIMELGRSVSNEAHLFREIARFTVVQGRVYVCHIEPKDDVALLVASHFADRMPSEYWLIVDDGRRYAVVHPVDSDMYVRRLTDQEME
;
A
#
# COMPACT_ATOMS: atom_id res chain seq x y z
N GLU A 1 -10.44 -17.23 -33.76
CA GLU A 1 -9.85 -16.24 -32.81
C GLU A 1 -10.20 -16.71 -31.41
N VAL A 2 -9.22 -17.22 -30.69
CA VAL A 2 -9.36 -17.52 -29.26
C VAL A 2 -9.45 -16.13 -28.61
N MET A 3 -10.63 -15.73 -28.13
CA MET A 3 -10.76 -14.54 -27.29
C MET A 3 -9.91 -14.80 -26.06
N ASP A 4 -8.79 -14.08 -25.97
CA ASP A 4 -7.90 -14.19 -24.81
C ASP A 4 -8.64 -13.54 -23.63
N ASN A 5 -9.02 -14.36 -22.64
CA ASN A 5 -9.78 -13.91 -21.49
C ASN A 5 -8.97 -12.86 -20.71
N MET A 6 -9.67 -11.86 -20.16
CA MET A 6 -9.05 -10.90 -19.24
C MET A 6 -8.38 -11.65 -18.08
N LYS A 7 -7.11 -11.35 -17.81
CA LYS A 7 -6.35 -11.89 -16.66
C LYS A 7 -6.51 -10.95 -15.48
N VAL A 8 -7.24 -11.38 -14.47
CA VAL A 8 -7.49 -10.60 -13.26
C VAL A 8 -6.62 -11.13 -12.13
N PHE A 9 -5.62 -10.35 -11.77
CA PHE A 9 -4.75 -10.65 -10.64
C PHE A 9 -5.37 -10.12 -9.35
N THR A 10 -5.48 -11.01 -8.34
CA THR A 10 -6.07 -10.66 -7.05
C THR A 10 -5.09 -10.84 -5.92
N CYS A 11 -5.16 -10.00 -4.91
CA CYS A 11 -4.34 -10.11 -3.72
C CYS A 11 -5.03 -9.44 -2.51
N ARG A 12 -4.53 -9.74 -1.33
CA ARG A 12 -4.98 -9.09 -0.09
C ARG A 12 -4.59 -7.60 -0.08
N ASP A 13 -5.36 -6.79 0.62
CA ASP A 13 -5.11 -5.35 0.79
C ASP A 13 -3.95 -5.11 1.79
N ARG A 14 -2.73 -5.44 1.36
CA ARG A 14 -1.47 -5.26 2.08
C ARG A 14 -0.40 -4.86 1.10
N TYR A 15 0.52 -3.99 1.52
CA TYR A 15 1.56 -3.46 0.64
C TYR A 15 2.38 -4.55 -0.07
N ASP A 16 2.87 -5.56 0.65
CA ASP A 16 3.70 -6.62 0.08
C ASP A 16 2.92 -7.51 -0.90
N ASP A 17 1.65 -7.81 -0.59
CA ASP A 17 0.75 -8.55 -1.47
C ASP A 17 0.51 -7.75 -2.77
N MET A 18 0.19 -6.46 -2.66
CA MET A 18 -0.07 -5.59 -3.80
C MET A 18 1.18 -5.34 -4.66
N ALA A 19 2.34 -5.13 -4.05
CA ALA A 19 3.60 -4.97 -4.77
C ALA A 19 3.98 -6.24 -5.56
N THR A 20 3.77 -7.42 -4.96
CA THR A 20 3.97 -8.71 -5.62
C THR A 20 2.95 -8.91 -6.75
N CYS A 21 1.69 -8.56 -6.50
CA CYS A 21 0.61 -8.64 -7.48
C CYS A 21 0.92 -7.81 -8.74
N ILE A 22 1.38 -6.57 -8.56
CA ILE A 22 1.80 -5.71 -9.68
C ILE A 22 2.96 -6.34 -10.45
N TYR A 23 3.95 -6.90 -9.76
CA TYR A 23 5.10 -7.55 -10.39
C TYR A 23 4.68 -8.76 -11.26
N GLU A 24 3.80 -9.63 -10.73
CA GLU A 24 3.28 -10.80 -11.46
C GLU A 24 2.42 -10.39 -12.65
N ALA A 25 1.51 -9.43 -12.44
CA ALA A 25 0.67 -8.90 -13.50
C ALA A 25 1.49 -8.28 -14.63
N TRP A 26 2.58 -7.59 -14.29
CA TRP A 26 3.51 -7.03 -15.28
C TRP A 26 4.18 -8.13 -16.11
N SER A 27 4.64 -9.20 -15.46
CA SER A 27 5.27 -10.34 -16.14
C SER A 27 4.30 -11.02 -17.13
N MET A 28 3.02 -11.14 -16.77
CA MET A 28 1.97 -11.66 -17.66
C MET A 28 1.70 -10.69 -18.80
N ALA A 29 1.62 -9.40 -18.52
CA ALA A 29 1.33 -8.37 -19.52
C ALA A 29 2.38 -8.27 -20.64
N LEU A 30 3.63 -8.67 -20.38
CA LEU A 30 4.66 -8.78 -21.42
C LEU A 30 4.33 -9.85 -22.47
N GLN A 31 3.44 -10.80 -22.15
CA GLN A 31 3.02 -11.88 -23.06
C GLN A 31 1.68 -11.56 -23.74
N VAL A 32 0.72 -11.03 -22.99
CA VAL A 32 -0.67 -10.84 -23.48
C VAL A 32 -1.03 -9.37 -23.75
N GLY A 33 -0.21 -8.43 -23.34
CA GLY A 33 -0.49 -6.99 -23.39
C GLY A 33 -1.14 -6.46 -22.11
N HIS A 34 -0.86 -5.20 -21.78
CA HIS A 34 -1.38 -4.54 -20.59
C HIS A 34 -2.91 -4.37 -20.60
N ASP A 35 -3.52 -4.31 -21.78
CA ASP A 35 -4.97 -4.17 -21.93
C ASP A 35 -5.75 -5.44 -21.57
N HIS A 36 -5.05 -6.59 -21.50
CA HIS A 36 -5.63 -7.88 -21.12
C HIS A 36 -5.37 -8.25 -19.64
N VAL A 37 -4.88 -7.29 -18.85
CA VAL A 37 -4.55 -7.48 -17.43
C VAL A 37 -5.28 -6.46 -16.58
N MET A 38 -5.87 -6.92 -15.47
CA MET A 38 -6.53 -6.11 -14.46
C MET A 38 -6.09 -6.58 -13.07
N LEU A 39 -6.06 -5.68 -12.10
CA LEU A 39 -5.70 -6.00 -10.72
C LEU A 39 -6.83 -5.61 -9.78
N MET A 40 -7.12 -6.49 -8.82
CA MET A 40 -8.20 -6.27 -7.84
C MET A 40 -7.75 -6.64 -6.43
N LYS A 41 -8.19 -5.87 -5.45
CA LYS A 41 -8.06 -6.23 -4.04
C LYS A 41 -9.11 -7.27 -3.65
N GLU A 42 -8.76 -8.17 -2.77
CA GLU A 42 -9.69 -9.16 -2.19
C GLU A 42 -10.40 -8.59 -0.94
N PRO A 43 -11.64 -9.00 -0.68
CA PRO A 43 -12.45 -9.97 -1.43
C PRO A 43 -13.05 -9.40 -2.72
N VAL A 44 -13.12 -10.20 -3.79
CA VAL A 44 -13.77 -9.82 -5.04
C VAL A 44 -15.26 -10.17 -4.95
N GLU A 45 -16.11 -9.14 -4.93
CA GLU A 45 -17.56 -9.34 -4.71
C GLU A 45 -18.29 -9.90 -5.92
N GLN A 46 -17.87 -9.52 -7.12
CA GLN A 46 -18.50 -9.99 -8.37
C GLN A 46 -17.44 -10.56 -9.30
N LEU A 47 -17.63 -11.82 -9.69
CA LEU A 47 -16.79 -12.51 -10.66
C LEU A 47 -17.35 -12.37 -12.07
N ASP A 48 -16.51 -11.96 -13.02
CA ASP A 48 -16.81 -12.00 -14.44
C ASP A 48 -16.55 -13.41 -14.97
N MET A 49 -17.54 -14.02 -15.64
CA MET A 49 -17.44 -15.36 -16.23
C MET A 49 -16.43 -15.45 -17.38
N PHE A 50 -16.03 -14.31 -17.95
CA PHE A 50 -15.10 -14.24 -19.07
C PHE A 50 -13.69 -13.79 -18.64
N ALA A 51 -13.40 -13.83 -17.34
CA ALA A 51 -12.09 -13.48 -16.79
C ALA A 51 -11.46 -14.69 -16.08
N ASP A 52 -10.13 -14.76 -16.17
CA ASP A 52 -9.33 -15.73 -15.44
C ASP A 52 -8.74 -15.06 -14.19
N TYR A 53 -9.17 -15.51 -13.01
CA TYR A 53 -8.72 -14.96 -11.74
C TYR A 53 -7.48 -15.68 -11.24
N ILE A 54 -6.46 -14.94 -10.90
CA ILE A 54 -5.16 -15.42 -10.44
C ILE A 54 -4.84 -14.78 -9.10
N HIS A 55 -4.93 -15.57 -8.02
CA HIS A 55 -4.54 -15.12 -6.69
C HIS A 55 -3.01 -15.08 -6.56
N VAL A 56 -2.50 -14.00 -5.96
CA VAL A 56 -1.06 -13.79 -5.76
C VAL A 56 -0.73 -13.75 -4.27
N GLU A 57 0.18 -14.62 -3.85
CA GLU A 57 0.77 -14.61 -2.52
C GLU A 57 2.02 -13.70 -2.49
N PRO A 58 2.30 -13.03 -1.34
CA PRO A 58 3.44 -12.11 -1.24
C PRO A 58 4.78 -12.83 -1.35
N ASP A 59 5.71 -12.18 -2.05
CA ASP A 59 7.07 -12.64 -2.28
C ASP A 59 8.05 -11.50 -2.03
N ALA A 60 8.89 -11.62 -1.01
CA ALA A 60 9.81 -10.58 -0.58
C ALA A 60 10.82 -10.16 -1.67
N ASP A 61 11.31 -11.11 -2.48
CA ASP A 61 12.22 -10.80 -3.59
C ASP A 61 11.54 -9.96 -4.67
N LYS A 62 10.27 -10.26 -4.97
CA LYS A 62 9.48 -9.51 -5.95
C LYS A 62 9.14 -8.11 -5.43
N VAL A 63 8.80 -7.98 -4.14
CA VAL A 63 8.62 -6.67 -3.48
C VAL A 63 9.88 -5.81 -3.59
N GLN A 64 11.08 -6.38 -3.35
CA GLN A 64 12.33 -5.65 -3.50
C GLN A 64 12.60 -5.23 -4.94
N LYS A 65 12.36 -6.12 -5.91
CA LYS A 65 12.52 -5.83 -7.33
C LYS A 65 11.55 -4.74 -7.79
N PHE A 66 10.29 -4.83 -7.40
CA PHE A 66 9.27 -3.82 -7.64
C PHE A 66 9.71 -2.46 -7.10
N THR A 67 10.03 -2.39 -5.80
CA THR A 67 10.45 -1.15 -5.12
C THR A 67 11.67 -0.53 -5.81
N ARG A 68 12.66 -1.33 -6.15
CA ARG A 68 13.87 -0.87 -6.84
C ARG A 68 13.56 -0.31 -8.23
N SER A 69 12.68 -0.97 -8.98
CA SER A 69 12.29 -0.56 -10.33
C SER A 69 11.54 0.78 -10.31
N VAL A 70 10.60 0.95 -9.39
CA VAL A 70 9.85 2.19 -9.23
C VAL A 70 10.76 3.35 -8.79
N LYS A 71 11.65 3.12 -7.82
CA LYS A 71 12.63 4.13 -7.35
C LYS A 71 13.60 4.57 -8.44
N LYS A 72 13.90 3.72 -9.43
CA LYS A 72 14.75 4.09 -10.58
C LYS A 72 14.11 5.15 -11.47
N VAL A 73 12.79 5.20 -11.55
CA VAL A 73 12.10 6.27 -12.29
C VAL A 73 12.31 7.61 -11.60
N SER A 74 11.83 7.74 -10.37
CA SER A 74 12.13 8.86 -9.47
C SER A 74 11.63 8.57 -8.05
N TRP A 75 12.15 9.34 -7.08
CA TRP A 75 11.64 9.29 -5.69
C TRP A 75 10.18 9.76 -5.59
N LEU A 76 9.78 10.74 -6.40
CA LEU A 76 8.39 11.25 -6.41
C LEU A 76 7.41 10.19 -6.93
N VAL A 77 7.77 9.50 -8.02
CA VAL A 77 6.96 8.37 -8.54
C VAL A 77 6.83 7.29 -7.47
N TYR A 78 7.91 6.90 -6.82
CA TYR A 78 7.86 5.91 -5.73
C TYR A 78 6.95 6.35 -4.58
N ARG A 79 7.06 7.60 -4.13
CA ARG A 79 6.21 8.14 -3.06
C ARG A 79 4.74 8.15 -3.44
N ASN A 80 4.41 8.54 -4.67
CA ASN A 80 3.03 8.54 -5.16
C ASN A 80 2.46 7.12 -5.20
N VAL A 81 3.22 6.16 -5.70
CA VAL A 81 2.85 4.74 -5.73
C VAL A 81 2.67 4.20 -4.33
N PHE A 82 3.62 4.43 -3.43
CA PHE A 82 3.56 3.97 -2.06
C PHE A 82 2.30 4.50 -1.35
N ASN A 83 2.08 5.82 -1.39
CA ASN A 83 0.91 6.43 -0.74
C ASN A 83 -0.41 5.93 -1.35
N ALA A 84 -0.51 5.80 -2.66
CA ALA A 84 -1.72 5.31 -3.31
C ALA A 84 -2.05 3.86 -2.93
N LEU A 85 -1.03 3.00 -2.77
CA LEU A 85 -1.22 1.61 -2.31
C LEU A 85 -1.70 1.52 -0.85
N LEU A 86 -1.53 2.55 -0.03
CA LEU A 86 -2.08 2.60 1.32
C LEU A 86 -3.57 2.97 1.36
N SER A 87 -4.16 3.38 0.22
CA SER A 87 -5.56 3.78 0.14
C SER A 87 -6.49 2.57 0.27
N HIS A 88 -7.60 2.76 1.02
CA HIS A 88 -8.68 1.77 1.13
C HIS A 88 -9.54 1.65 -0.13
N GLN A 89 -9.40 2.58 -1.08
CA GLN A 89 -10.19 2.57 -2.31
C GLN A 89 -9.92 1.30 -3.14
N GLU A 90 -10.99 0.70 -3.66
CA GLU A 90 -10.91 -0.57 -4.41
C GLU A 90 -10.09 -0.43 -5.69
N ASP A 91 -10.21 0.72 -6.37
CA ASP A 91 -9.51 1.01 -7.62
C ASP A 91 -8.02 1.35 -7.44
N ALA A 92 -7.53 1.49 -6.20
CA ALA A 92 -6.17 1.97 -5.93
C ALA A 92 -5.09 1.06 -6.56
N LEU A 93 -5.27 -0.26 -6.48
CA LEU A 93 -4.30 -1.23 -6.99
C LEU A 93 -4.17 -1.15 -8.53
N ASP A 94 -5.29 -1.19 -9.26
CA ASP A 94 -5.27 -1.08 -10.72
C ASP A 94 -4.86 0.32 -11.18
N THR A 95 -5.26 1.38 -10.45
CA THR A 95 -4.80 2.75 -10.72
C THR A 95 -3.28 2.85 -10.64
N VAL A 96 -2.66 2.28 -9.61
CA VAL A 96 -1.19 2.24 -9.49
C VAL A 96 -0.57 1.48 -10.66
N TYR A 97 -1.15 0.35 -11.05
CA TYR A 97 -0.67 -0.43 -12.18
C TYR A 97 -0.70 0.39 -13.49
N ARG A 98 -1.83 1.05 -13.80
CA ARG A 98 -1.97 1.93 -14.98
C ARG A 98 -1.01 3.12 -14.94
N TYR A 99 -0.88 3.76 -13.77
CA TYR A 99 0.10 4.83 -13.59
C TYR A 99 1.54 4.36 -13.85
N LEU A 100 1.91 3.15 -13.42
CA LEU A 100 3.24 2.60 -13.65
C LEU A 100 3.52 2.32 -15.12
N ILE A 101 2.52 1.91 -15.91
CA ILE A 101 2.69 1.78 -17.37
C ILE A 101 3.14 3.12 -17.96
N LEU A 102 2.46 4.20 -17.58
CA LEU A 102 2.81 5.55 -18.02
C LEU A 102 4.17 5.99 -17.48
N ALA A 103 4.45 5.75 -16.19
CA ALA A 103 5.69 6.16 -15.55
C ALA A 103 6.93 5.46 -16.14
N PHE A 104 6.82 4.18 -16.49
CA PHE A 104 7.93 3.46 -17.14
C PHE A 104 8.12 3.87 -18.61
N ALA A 105 7.06 4.31 -19.30
CA ALA A 105 7.16 4.82 -20.66
C ALA A 105 7.77 6.23 -20.71
N GLU A 106 7.30 7.13 -19.85
CA GLU A 106 7.62 8.57 -19.88
C GLU A 106 8.80 8.96 -18.97
N GLY A 107 9.22 8.05 -18.08
CA GLY A 107 10.22 8.34 -17.06
C GLY A 107 9.78 9.48 -16.15
N ARG A 108 10.71 10.39 -15.82
CA ARG A 108 10.41 11.56 -14.97
C ARG A 108 9.40 12.53 -15.55
N ASN A 109 9.13 12.50 -16.85
CA ASN A 109 8.15 13.39 -17.49
C ASN A 109 6.73 13.16 -16.93
N VAL A 110 6.42 11.96 -16.42
CA VAL A 110 5.13 11.64 -15.79
C VAL A 110 4.78 12.62 -14.66
N GLU A 111 5.78 13.16 -13.97
CA GLU A 111 5.58 14.11 -12.87
C GLU A 111 4.93 15.43 -13.33
N HIS A 112 5.01 15.75 -14.63
CA HIS A 112 4.45 16.95 -15.26
C HIS A 112 3.16 16.69 -16.02
N MET A 113 2.71 15.43 -16.14
CA MET A 113 1.52 15.03 -16.89
C MET A 113 0.24 15.17 -16.05
N LEU A 114 0.05 16.34 -15.44
CA LEU A 114 -1.01 16.59 -14.45
C LEU A 114 -2.45 16.49 -14.99
N ILE A 115 -2.63 16.46 -16.31
CA ILE A 115 -3.94 16.28 -16.96
C ILE A 115 -4.22 14.82 -17.36
N SER A 116 -3.26 13.92 -17.20
CA SER A 116 -3.50 12.48 -17.41
C SER A 116 -4.42 11.93 -16.31
N PRO A 117 -5.47 11.16 -16.67
CA PRO A 117 -6.37 10.58 -15.69
C PRO A 117 -5.67 9.73 -14.65
N GLU A 118 -4.66 8.95 -15.05
CA GLU A 118 -3.88 8.09 -14.15
C GLU A 118 -3.08 8.91 -13.15
N VAL A 119 -2.47 10.01 -13.61
CA VAL A 119 -1.70 10.93 -12.75
C VAL A 119 -2.63 11.66 -11.79
N MET A 120 -3.77 12.17 -12.28
CA MET A 120 -4.76 12.83 -11.44
C MET A 120 -5.26 11.89 -10.35
N ARG A 121 -5.62 10.64 -10.71
CA ARG A 121 -6.19 9.69 -9.76
C ARG A 121 -5.18 9.24 -8.71
N ILE A 122 -3.93 8.96 -9.09
CA ILE A 122 -2.90 8.56 -8.10
C ILE A 122 -2.59 9.70 -7.13
N MET A 123 -2.59 10.95 -7.59
CA MET A 123 -2.41 12.12 -6.71
C MET A 123 -3.59 12.31 -5.76
N GLU A 124 -4.82 12.06 -6.21
CA GLU A 124 -6.01 12.12 -5.38
C GLU A 124 -5.97 11.07 -4.26
N LEU A 125 -5.66 9.81 -4.60
CA LEU A 125 -5.48 8.71 -3.63
C LEU A 125 -4.40 9.06 -2.60
N GLY A 126 -3.23 9.49 -3.04
CA GLY A 126 -2.12 9.86 -2.16
C GLY A 126 -2.44 11.06 -1.25
N ARG A 127 -3.23 12.02 -1.73
CA ARG A 127 -3.69 13.16 -0.93
C ARG A 127 -4.66 12.71 0.16
N SER A 128 -5.61 11.82 -0.16
CA SER A 128 -6.54 11.27 0.82
C SER A 128 -5.80 10.58 1.96
N VAL A 129 -4.87 9.68 1.62
CA VAL A 129 -4.01 8.98 2.59
C VAL A 129 -3.20 9.95 3.44
N SER A 130 -2.59 10.97 2.83
CA SER A 130 -1.80 11.96 3.55
C SER A 130 -2.63 12.79 4.52
N ASN A 131 -3.84 13.17 4.13
CA ASN A 131 -4.78 13.92 4.97
C ASN A 131 -5.23 13.09 6.18
N GLU A 132 -5.53 11.81 5.97
CA GLU A 132 -5.91 10.93 7.07
C GLU A 132 -4.73 10.68 8.03
N ALA A 133 -3.53 10.44 7.52
CA ALA A 133 -2.34 10.33 8.34
C ALA A 133 -2.10 11.60 9.17
N HIS A 134 -2.31 12.78 8.58
CA HIS A 134 -2.19 14.05 9.29
C HIS A 134 -3.22 14.15 10.43
N LEU A 135 -4.48 13.82 10.15
CA LEU A 135 -5.53 13.80 11.17
C LEU A 135 -5.15 12.91 12.36
N PHE A 136 -4.70 11.67 12.10
CA PHE A 136 -4.33 10.74 13.18
C PHE A 136 -3.10 11.19 13.96
N ARG A 137 -2.16 11.91 13.36
CA ARG A 137 -1.05 12.54 14.12
C ARG A 137 -1.54 13.57 15.14
N GLU A 138 -2.62 14.28 14.85
CA GLU A 138 -3.19 15.30 15.74
C GLU A 138 -4.05 14.68 16.86
N ILE A 139 -4.81 13.64 16.54
CA ILE A 139 -5.78 13.05 17.49
C ILE A 139 -5.26 11.85 18.27
N ALA A 140 -4.14 11.25 17.87
CA ALA A 140 -3.54 10.08 18.54
C ALA A 140 -3.30 10.37 20.03
N ARG A 141 -3.67 9.41 20.87
CA ARG A 141 -3.50 9.49 22.32
C ARG A 141 -2.84 8.20 22.81
N PHE A 142 -1.76 8.35 23.53
CA PHE A 142 -1.05 7.23 24.14
C PHE A 142 -1.51 7.02 25.57
N THR A 143 -1.77 5.77 25.90
CA THR A 143 -2.05 5.29 27.25
C THR A 143 -0.85 4.51 27.77
N VAL A 144 -0.46 4.73 29.02
CA VAL A 144 0.66 3.98 29.62
C VAL A 144 0.16 2.64 30.14
N VAL A 145 0.75 1.55 29.65
CA VAL A 145 0.46 0.18 30.08
C VAL A 145 1.62 -0.33 30.92
N GLN A 146 1.32 -0.94 32.07
CA GLN A 146 2.30 -1.46 33.03
C GLN A 146 3.40 -0.44 33.44
N GLY A 147 3.09 0.86 33.34
CA GLY A 147 4.00 1.94 33.72
C GLY A 147 5.24 2.13 32.84
N ARG A 148 5.33 1.45 31.70
CA ARG A 148 6.54 1.45 30.85
C ARG A 148 6.30 1.52 29.34
N VAL A 149 5.14 1.13 28.85
CA VAL A 149 4.83 1.03 27.43
C VAL A 149 3.72 2.00 27.09
N TYR A 150 3.93 2.83 26.09
CA TYR A 150 2.90 3.72 25.56
C TYR A 150 2.16 3.02 24.41
N VAL A 151 0.84 2.91 24.52
CA VAL A 151 -0.01 2.26 23.53
C VAL A 151 -1.02 3.26 22.98
N CYS A 152 -1.13 3.34 21.68
CA CYS A 152 -2.12 4.14 20.98
C CYS A 152 -2.92 3.25 20.04
N HIS A 153 -4.24 3.25 20.16
CA HIS A 153 -5.15 2.57 19.25
C HIS A 153 -5.71 3.56 18.23
N ILE A 154 -5.70 3.17 16.97
CA ILE A 154 -6.29 3.91 15.86
C ILE A 154 -7.11 2.98 14.97
N GLU A 155 -8.13 3.53 14.31
CA GLU A 155 -8.95 2.80 13.35
C GLU A 155 -9.15 3.66 12.08
N PRO A 156 -8.10 3.85 11.28
CA PRO A 156 -8.16 4.62 10.04
C PRO A 156 -8.81 3.81 8.91
N LYS A 157 -9.34 4.51 7.91
CA LYS A 157 -9.79 3.90 6.65
C LYS A 157 -8.61 3.43 5.81
N ASP A 158 -7.65 4.33 5.60
CA ASP A 158 -6.41 4.07 4.86
C ASP A 158 -5.36 3.40 5.77
N ASP A 159 -4.40 2.69 5.20
CA ASP A 159 -3.30 2.03 5.95
C ASP A 159 -2.23 3.04 6.38
N VAL A 160 -2.54 3.89 7.35
CA VAL A 160 -1.69 5.04 7.73
C VAL A 160 -0.87 4.84 9.01
N ALA A 161 -1.00 3.72 9.70
CA ALA A 161 -0.35 3.54 11.01
C ALA A 161 1.18 3.73 10.94
N LEU A 162 1.84 3.26 9.88
CA LEU A 162 3.28 3.48 9.69
C LEU A 162 3.63 4.94 9.44
N LEU A 163 2.79 5.68 8.71
CA LEU A 163 2.96 7.12 8.47
C LEU A 163 2.77 7.93 9.75
N VAL A 164 1.82 7.52 10.60
CA VAL A 164 1.60 8.12 11.92
C VAL A 164 2.76 7.80 12.84
N ALA A 165 3.21 6.54 12.86
CA ALA A 165 4.33 6.09 13.67
C ALA A 165 5.63 6.82 13.36
N SER A 166 5.93 7.07 12.09
CA SER A 166 7.11 7.83 11.68
C SER A 166 7.17 9.23 12.31
N HIS A 167 6.02 9.88 12.48
CA HIS A 167 5.95 11.18 13.16
C HIS A 167 6.28 11.09 14.66
N PHE A 168 5.84 10.02 15.33
CA PHE A 168 6.10 9.84 16.76
C PHE A 168 7.52 9.33 17.03
N ALA A 169 8.14 8.61 16.10
CA ALA A 169 9.54 8.20 16.22
C ALA A 169 10.49 9.40 16.38
N ASP A 170 10.22 10.48 15.67
CA ASP A 170 10.99 11.72 15.79
C ASP A 170 10.75 12.47 17.11
N ARG A 171 9.59 12.29 17.74
CA ARG A 171 9.18 13.00 18.96
C ARG A 171 9.42 12.24 20.25
N MET A 172 9.38 10.91 20.18
CA MET A 172 9.49 9.99 21.31
C MET A 172 10.55 8.92 21.04
N PRO A 173 11.80 9.31 20.69
CA PRO A 173 12.82 8.33 20.29
C PRO A 173 13.31 7.45 21.46
N SER A 174 13.22 7.95 22.68
CA SER A 174 13.69 7.28 23.88
C SER A 174 12.63 6.44 24.61
N GLU A 175 11.41 6.39 24.05
CA GLU A 175 10.27 5.71 24.67
C GLU A 175 9.94 4.42 23.95
N TYR A 176 9.51 3.41 24.70
CA TYR A 176 8.92 2.21 24.12
C TYR A 176 7.43 2.45 23.86
N TRP A 177 7.03 2.44 22.61
CA TRP A 177 5.64 2.67 22.26
C TRP A 177 5.19 1.81 21.08
N LEU A 178 3.88 1.66 20.96
CA LEU A 178 3.26 1.03 19.81
C LEU A 178 1.99 1.77 19.40
N ILE A 179 1.73 1.75 18.10
CA ILE A 179 0.48 2.21 17.49
C ILE A 179 -0.20 0.99 16.90
N VAL A 180 -1.40 0.70 17.38
CA VAL A 180 -2.23 -0.43 16.95
C VAL A 180 -3.26 0.06 15.95
N ASP A 181 -3.28 -0.52 14.76
CA ASP A 181 -4.39 -0.41 13.81
C ASP A 181 -5.39 -1.52 14.13
N ASP A 182 -6.48 -1.14 14.78
CA ASP A 182 -7.50 -2.09 15.26
C ASP A 182 -8.24 -2.76 14.10
N GLY A 183 -8.52 -2.00 13.03
CA GLY A 183 -9.20 -2.53 11.85
C GLY A 183 -8.37 -3.56 11.09
N ARG A 184 -7.06 -3.31 10.93
CA ARG A 184 -6.13 -4.18 10.18
C ARG A 184 -5.42 -5.18 11.06
N ARG A 185 -5.53 -5.07 12.41
CA ARG A 185 -5.01 -6.01 13.41
C ARG A 185 -3.49 -6.17 13.33
N TYR A 186 -2.79 -5.06 13.28
CA TYR A 186 -1.34 -5.02 13.40
C TYR A 186 -0.90 -3.83 14.24
N ALA A 187 0.31 -3.89 14.76
CA ALA A 187 0.95 -2.80 15.47
C ALA A 187 2.25 -2.38 14.78
N VAL A 188 2.51 -1.07 14.77
CA VAL A 188 3.84 -0.54 14.56
C VAL A 188 4.48 -0.38 15.94
N VAL A 189 5.56 -1.10 16.17
CA VAL A 189 6.28 -1.15 17.44
C VAL A 189 7.56 -0.34 17.34
N HIS A 190 7.75 0.58 18.28
CA HIS A 190 8.98 1.35 18.42
C HIS A 190 9.70 0.93 19.71
N PRO A 191 10.74 0.11 19.61
CA PRO A 191 11.62 -0.19 20.76
C PRO A 191 12.48 1.02 21.11
N VAL A 192 12.95 1.10 22.34
CA VAL A 192 13.93 2.11 22.75
C VAL A 192 15.23 1.90 21.96
N ASP A 193 15.74 2.99 21.36
CA ASP A 193 17.02 3.02 20.65
C ASP A 193 17.16 1.99 19.50
N SER A 194 16.05 1.63 18.87
CA SER A 194 16.02 0.67 17.75
C SER A 194 15.03 1.11 16.65
N ASP A 195 15.18 0.54 15.46
CA ASP A 195 14.27 0.77 14.36
C ASP A 195 12.87 0.22 14.65
N MET A 196 11.87 0.93 14.16
CA MET A 196 10.48 0.47 14.19
C MET A 196 10.28 -0.78 13.34
N TYR A 197 9.36 -1.63 13.78
CA TYR A 197 8.94 -2.79 13.01
C TYR A 197 7.43 -3.00 13.08
N VAL A 198 6.89 -3.70 12.10
CA VAL A 198 5.46 -4.05 12.04
C VAL A 198 5.27 -5.47 12.60
N ARG A 199 4.28 -5.64 13.48
CA ARG A 199 3.88 -6.93 14.05
C ARG A 199 2.40 -7.16 13.83
N ARG A 200 2.04 -8.31 13.29
CA ARG A 200 0.66 -8.79 13.26
C ARG A 200 0.21 -9.21 14.65
N LEU A 201 -1.03 -8.87 14.98
CA LEU A 201 -1.63 -9.20 16.26
C LEU A 201 -2.60 -10.37 16.12
N THR A 202 -2.56 -11.27 17.10
CA THR A 202 -3.54 -12.35 17.26
C THR A 202 -4.81 -11.85 17.96
N ASP A 203 -5.89 -12.64 17.93
CA ASP A 203 -7.15 -12.29 18.61
C ASP A 203 -6.93 -12.04 20.10
N GLN A 204 -6.06 -12.84 20.75
CA GLN A 204 -5.73 -12.70 22.16
C GLN A 204 -4.91 -11.45 22.51
N GLU A 205 -4.17 -10.90 21.55
CA GLU A 205 -3.36 -9.69 21.74
C GLU A 205 -4.16 -8.41 21.47
N MET A 206 -5.36 -8.54 20.92
CA MET A 206 -6.29 -7.41 20.67
C MET A 206 -7.24 -7.17 21.85
N GLU A 207 -7.39 -8.13 22.78
CA GLU A 207 -8.15 -8.03 24.04
C GLU A 207 -7.33 -7.35 25.15
#